data_7a45be7aa38964336f6f8b845ffe9cb1
#
_entry.id   7a45be7aa38964336f6f8b845ffe9cb1
#
_cell.length_a   1.000
_cell.length_b   1.000
_cell.length_c   1.000
_cell.angle_alpha   90.00
_cell.angle_beta   90.00
_cell.angle_gamma   90.00
#
_symmetry.space_group_name_H-M   'P 1'
#
loop_
_entity.id
_entity.type
_entity.pdbx_description
1 polymer ?
#
loop_
_entity_poly.entity_id
_entity_poly.type
_entity_poly.pdbx_seq_one_letter_code
_entity_poly.pdbx_strand_id
1 'polypeptide(L)'
;KRIALWVALLVFMGCMLPSVATAQTKQPTAQSLINTMAQRLEKGAKITFSGELFDASGARIETKKGVLYTLGKKFRVRYNPIDANYNGREFSFYNAEDRTYTIMYPSMEDLAILNPFVFLSSSASVYNIKELSGTKTSRIIAFTLRKKMENITSLEVSFLRKTNAPSQIVGIFADGMRLVINITSIEGETPSSQMFIQQQSSYPGSELVDLR
;
A
#
# COMPACT_ATOMS: atom_id res chain seq x y z
N LYS A 1 -88.17 -15.99 15.05
CA LYS A 1 -87.71 -16.12 16.46
C LYS A 1 -86.25 -15.72 16.51
N ARG A 2 -86.00 -14.75 17.28
CA ARG A 2 -84.83 -13.82 17.15
C ARG A 2 -83.51 -14.53 17.49
N ILE A 3 -82.62 -14.48 16.58
CA ILE A 3 -81.21 -14.89 16.78
C ILE A 3 -80.38 -13.64 16.90
N ALA A 4 -79.76 -13.48 18.06
CA ALA A 4 -78.88 -12.35 18.34
C ALA A 4 -77.54 -12.52 17.59
N LEU A 5 -77.20 -11.48 16.89
CA LEU A 5 -75.96 -11.34 16.15
C LEU A 5 -74.88 -10.86 17.10
N TRP A 6 -73.92 -11.72 17.45
CA TRP A 6 -72.69 -11.27 18.14
C TRP A 6 -71.59 -11.16 17.10
N VAL A 7 -71.27 -9.92 16.78
CA VAL A 7 -70.14 -9.58 15.93
C VAL A 7 -68.88 -9.67 16.79
N ALA A 8 -68.08 -10.70 16.57
CA ALA A 8 -66.74 -10.79 17.17
C ALA A 8 -65.80 -9.87 16.39
N LEU A 9 -65.46 -8.72 16.99
CA LEU A 9 -64.45 -7.81 16.51
C LEU A 9 -63.06 -8.42 16.79
N LEU A 10 -62.53 -9.16 15.83
CA LEU A 10 -61.13 -9.59 15.85
C LEU A 10 -60.24 -8.34 15.58
N VAL A 11 -59.72 -7.80 16.68
CA VAL A 11 -58.61 -6.82 16.63
C VAL A 11 -57.38 -7.54 16.11
N PHE A 12 -57.12 -7.35 14.83
CA PHE A 12 -55.86 -7.77 14.18
C PHE A 12 -54.76 -6.82 14.69
N MET A 13 -54.18 -7.17 15.83
CA MET A 13 -53.03 -6.48 16.39
C MET A 13 -51.81 -6.90 15.57
N GLY A 14 -51.64 -6.23 14.43
CA GLY A 14 -50.47 -6.38 13.57
C GLY A 14 -49.22 -6.03 14.37
N CYS A 15 -48.48 -7.06 14.79
CA CYS A 15 -47.09 -6.89 15.23
C CYS A 15 -46.27 -6.26 14.11
N MET A 16 -46.21 -4.94 14.08
CA MET A 16 -45.16 -4.27 13.34
C MET A 16 -43.84 -4.57 14.02
N LEU A 17 -43.20 -5.66 13.59
CA LEU A 17 -41.77 -5.88 13.86
C LEU A 17 -41.05 -4.70 13.24
N PRO A 18 -40.27 -3.90 14.01
CA PRO A 18 -39.42 -2.90 13.41
C PRO A 18 -38.44 -3.65 12.50
N SER A 19 -38.59 -3.46 11.19
CA SER A 19 -37.57 -3.85 10.22
C SER A 19 -36.32 -3.10 10.62
N VAL A 20 -35.41 -3.75 11.30
CA VAL A 20 -34.04 -3.25 11.50
C VAL A 20 -33.44 -3.24 10.10
N ALA A 21 -33.58 -2.11 9.43
CA ALA A 21 -32.83 -1.84 8.23
C ALA A 21 -31.35 -1.86 8.64
N THR A 22 -30.71 -3.00 8.48
CA THR A 22 -29.26 -3.10 8.52
C THR A 22 -28.78 -2.19 7.40
N ALA A 23 -28.34 -0.99 7.76
CA ALA A 23 -27.67 -0.10 6.84
C ALA A 23 -26.48 -0.89 6.28
N GLN A 24 -26.62 -1.44 5.09
CA GLN A 24 -25.51 -2.02 4.36
C GLN A 24 -24.54 -0.88 4.11
N THR A 25 -23.50 -0.83 4.92
CA THR A 25 -22.39 0.12 4.76
C THR A 25 -21.81 -0.16 3.38
N LYS A 26 -22.14 0.71 2.42
CA LYS A 26 -21.68 0.56 1.03
C LYS A 26 -20.16 0.45 1.07
N GLN A 27 -19.64 -0.68 0.61
CA GLN A 27 -18.19 -0.90 0.55
C GLN A 27 -17.54 0.22 -0.25
N PRO A 28 -16.41 0.80 0.22
CA PRO A 28 -15.73 1.85 -0.51
C PRO A 28 -15.30 1.35 -1.90
N THR A 29 -15.30 2.24 -2.89
CA THR A 29 -14.79 1.90 -4.22
C THR A 29 -13.28 1.65 -4.18
N ALA A 30 -12.72 0.95 -5.18
CA ALA A 30 -11.27 0.76 -5.31
C ALA A 30 -10.54 2.11 -5.31
N GLN A 31 -11.06 3.10 -6.05
CA GLN A 31 -10.49 4.46 -6.08
C GLN A 31 -10.53 5.14 -4.70
N SER A 32 -11.61 4.96 -3.94
CA SER A 32 -11.71 5.52 -2.59
C SER A 32 -10.69 4.91 -1.63
N LEU A 33 -10.43 3.60 -1.71
CA LEU A 33 -9.40 2.93 -0.92
C LEU A 33 -8.01 3.49 -1.22
N ILE A 34 -7.69 3.66 -2.50
CA ILE A 34 -6.41 4.21 -2.96
C ILE A 34 -6.26 5.66 -2.47
N ASN A 35 -7.27 6.49 -2.65
CA ASN A 35 -7.24 7.89 -2.23
C ASN A 35 -7.06 8.02 -0.71
N THR A 36 -7.74 7.19 0.08
CA THR A 36 -7.60 7.18 1.54
C THR A 36 -6.18 6.81 1.95
N MET A 37 -5.58 5.82 1.29
CA MET A 37 -4.20 5.43 1.56
C MET A 37 -3.21 6.50 1.13
N ALA A 38 -3.39 7.10 -0.05
CA ALA A 38 -2.57 8.20 -0.55
C ALA A 38 -2.53 9.36 0.46
N GLN A 39 -3.70 9.80 0.95
CA GLN A 39 -3.80 10.86 1.95
C GLN A 39 -3.09 10.50 3.26
N ARG A 40 -3.15 9.23 3.66
CA ARG A 40 -2.46 8.76 4.86
C ARG A 40 -0.94 8.83 4.71
N LEU A 41 -0.42 8.38 3.57
CA LEU A 41 1.01 8.46 3.26
C LEU A 41 1.50 9.90 3.16
N GLU A 42 0.70 10.78 2.57
CA GLU A 42 1.01 12.19 2.42
C GLU A 42 1.11 12.92 3.77
N LYS A 43 0.20 12.62 4.70
CA LYS A 43 0.21 13.17 6.07
C LYS A 43 1.36 12.66 6.92
N GLY A 44 1.92 11.52 6.57
CA GLY A 44 2.98 10.85 7.28
C GLY A 44 2.54 9.51 7.87
N ALA A 45 3.35 8.50 7.63
CA ALA A 45 3.12 7.15 8.12
C ALA A 45 4.44 6.43 8.38
N LYS A 46 4.40 5.51 9.35
CA LYS A 46 5.40 4.48 9.57
C LYS A 46 4.78 3.14 9.20
N ILE A 47 5.43 2.43 8.29
CA ILE A 47 4.98 1.14 7.76
C ILE A 47 6.02 0.09 8.10
N THR A 48 5.61 -0.94 8.84
CA THR A 48 6.45 -2.11 9.08
C THR A 48 6.06 -3.21 8.11
N PHE A 49 7.04 -3.83 7.48
CA PHE A 49 6.80 -4.82 6.44
C PHE A 49 7.80 -5.97 6.45
N SER A 50 7.44 -7.08 5.80
CA SER A 50 8.37 -8.09 5.30
C SER A 50 8.26 -8.19 3.79
N GLY A 51 9.41 -8.22 3.10
CA GLY A 51 9.51 -8.40 1.66
C GLY A 51 10.08 -9.78 1.33
N GLU A 52 9.51 -10.45 0.34
CA GLU A 52 9.99 -11.71 -0.20
C GLU A 52 10.19 -11.56 -1.71
N LEU A 53 11.37 -11.91 -2.19
CA LEU A 53 11.72 -11.89 -3.60
C LEU A 53 11.72 -13.32 -4.14
N PHE A 54 11.04 -13.52 -5.25
CA PHE A 54 10.96 -14.79 -5.96
C PHE A 54 11.53 -14.63 -7.36
N ASP A 55 12.24 -15.66 -7.85
CA ASP A 55 12.67 -15.71 -9.24
C ASP A 55 11.52 -16.07 -10.20
N ALA A 56 11.83 -16.12 -11.50
CA ALA A 56 10.86 -16.46 -12.54
C ALA A 56 10.32 -17.90 -12.43
N SER A 57 11.03 -18.81 -11.75
CA SER A 57 10.58 -20.18 -11.48
C SER A 57 9.63 -20.26 -10.30
N GLY A 58 9.52 -19.19 -9.51
CA GLY A 58 8.74 -19.11 -8.28
C GLY A 58 9.53 -19.58 -7.04
N ALA A 59 10.83 -19.81 -7.15
CA ALA A 59 11.67 -20.08 -5.99
C ALA A 59 11.94 -18.77 -5.23
N ARG A 60 11.85 -18.84 -3.89
CA ARG A 60 12.12 -17.68 -3.04
C ARG A 60 13.64 -17.46 -2.93
N ILE A 61 14.11 -16.31 -3.41
CA ILE A 61 15.52 -15.92 -3.40
C ILE A 61 15.89 -15.25 -2.08
N GLU A 62 15.03 -14.37 -1.58
CA GLU A 62 15.36 -13.49 -0.47
C GLU A 62 14.15 -13.17 0.40
N THR A 63 14.39 -12.91 1.70
CA THR A 63 13.39 -12.37 2.63
C THR A 63 14.05 -11.26 3.44
N LYS A 64 13.43 -10.09 3.47
CA LYS A 64 13.87 -8.94 4.28
C LYS A 64 12.71 -8.44 5.14
N LYS A 65 13.05 -7.88 6.31
CA LYS A 65 12.10 -7.12 7.16
C LYS A 65 12.58 -5.70 7.23
N GLY A 66 11.64 -4.77 7.18
CA GLY A 66 12.00 -3.36 7.14
C GLY A 66 10.92 -2.44 7.68
N VAL A 67 11.30 -1.16 7.72
CA VAL A 67 10.43 -0.05 8.10
C VAL A 67 10.53 1.03 7.03
N LEU A 68 9.38 1.54 6.61
CA LEU A 68 9.25 2.67 5.68
C LEU A 68 8.60 3.83 6.42
N TYR A 69 9.21 5.00 6.37
CA TYR A 69 8.64 6.27 6.80
C TYR A 69 8.28 7.11 5.58
N THR A 70 7.12 7.75 5.60
CA THR A 70 6.65 8.63 4.51
C THR A 70 6.22 9.99 5.05
N LEU A 71 6.39 11.04 4.26
CA LEU A 71 5.83 12.37 4.51
C LEU A 71 5.77 13.15 3.18
N GLY A 72 4.56 13.38 2.67
CA GLY A 72 4.39 13.94 1.33
C GLY A 72 5.04 13.04 0.28
N LYS A 73 5.94 13.62 -0.52
CA LYS A 73 6.72 12.85 -1.52
C LYS A 73 7.97 12.18 -0.94
N LYS A 74 8.34 12.51 0.29
CA LYS A 74 9.57 12.01 0.93
C LYS A 74 9.35 10.63 1.50
N PHE A 75 10.39 9.81 1.49
CA PHE A 75 10.38 8.53 2.19
C PHE A 75 11.79 8.14 2.67
N ARG A 76 11.84 7.32 3.70
CA ARG A 76 13.02 6.61 4.15
C ARG A 76 12.68 5.17 4.42
N VAL A 77 13.39 4.26 3.78
CA VAL A 77 13.22 2.81 3.97
C VAL A 77 14.49 2.21 4.56
N ARG A 78 14.31 1.38 5.57
CA ARG A 78 15.40 0.68 6.24
C ARG A 78 15.11 -0.80 6.28
N TYR A 79 16.00 -1.58 5.73
CA TYR A 79 16.08 -3.03 5.87
C TYR A 79 17.53 -3.44 5.72
N ASN A 80 17.99 -4.39 6.55
CA ASN A 80 19.41 -4.80 6.51
C ASN A 80 19.76 -5.43 5.15
N PRO A 81 20.83 -4.98 4.44
CA PRO A 81 21.85 -3.99 4.87
C PRO A 81 21.58 -2.54 4.40
N ILE A 82 20.43 -2.21 3.90
CA ILE A 82 20.11 -0.95 3.21
C ILE A 82 19.46 0.06 4.14
N ASP A 83 19.94 1.30 4.08
CA ASP A 83 19.29 2.50 4.60
C ASP A 83 19.15 3.50 3.44
N ALA A 84 17.92 3.64 2.89
CA ALA A 84 17.67 4.43 1.71
C ALA A 84 16.70 5.57 1.98
N ASN A 85 16.93 6.71 1.35
CA ASN A 85 16.22 7.95 1.59
C ASN A 85 15.91 8.70 0.28
N TYR A 86 14.69 9.23 0.18
CA TYR A 86 14.28 10.16 -0.86
C TYR A 86 13.76 11.44 -0.23
N ASN A 87 14.41 12.56 -0.52
CA ASN A 87 14.09 13.86 0.08
C ASN A 87 13.05 14.66 -0.72
N GLY A 88 12.47 14.07 -1.78
CA GLY A 88 11.54 14.69 -2.72
C GLY A 88 12.19 15.12 -4.05
N ARG A 89 13.52 15.05 -4.16
CA ARG A 89 14.30 15.37 -5.36
C ARG A 89 15.42 14.36 -5.60
N GLU A 90 16.18 14.07 -4.57
CA GLU A 90 17.39 13.26 -4.60
C GLU A 90 17.14 11.98 -3.82
N PHE A 91 17.56 10.87 -4.38
CA PHE A 91 17.58 9.57 -3.73
C PHE A 91 19.02 9.25 -3.31
N SER A 92 19.17 8.83 -2.08
CA SER A 92 20.44 8.36 -1.54
C SER A 92 20.25 7.05 -0.80
N PHE A 93 21.23 6.19 -0.82
CA PHE A 93 21.21 4.99 0.01
C PHE A 93 22.61 4.58 0.44
N TYR A 94 22.65 4.04 1.65
CA TYR A 94 23.83 3.36 2.18
C TYR A 94 23.62 1.86 2.15
N ASN A 95 24.60 1.13 1.60
CA ASN A 95 24.68 -0.32 1.68
C ASN A 95 25.81 -0.70 2.64
N ALA A 96 25.46 -1.35 3.75
CA ALA A 96 26.41 -1.71 4.79
C ALA A 96 27.31 -2.89 4.40
N GLU A 97 26.91 -3.74 3.45
CA GLU A 97 27.74 -4.86 2.95
C GLU A 97 28.92 -4.34 2.14
N ASP A 98 28.65 -3.44 1.18
CA ASP A 98 29.68 -2.87 0.30
C ASP A 98 30.33 -1.63 0.89
N ARG A 99 29.75 -1.09 1.97
CA ARG A 99 30.14 0.19 2.57
C ARG A 99 30.11 1.34 1.56
N THR A 100 29.11 1.32 0.66
CA THR A 100 28.92 2.37 -0.34
C THR A 100 27.78 3.29 0.06
N TYR A 101 27.95 4.58 -0.23
CA TYR A 101 26.92 5.62 -0.12
C TYR A 101 26.65 6.17 -1.51
N THR A 102 25.49 5.84 -2.09
CA THR A 102 25.11 6.23 -3.45
C THR A 102 24.12 7.39 -3.42
N ILE A 103 24.29 8.33 -4.35
CA ILE A 103 23.38 9.47 -4.57
C ILE A 103 22.99 9.50 -6.06
N MET A 104 21.70 9.72 -6.34
CA MET A 104 21.19 9.82 -7.71
C MET A 104 19.92 10.67 -7.81
N TYR A 105 19.60 11.11 -9.02
CA TYR A 105 18.27 11.64 -9.35
C TYR A 105 17.41 10.48 -9.91
N PRO A 106 16.47 9.96 -9.13
CA PRO A 106 15.72 8.77 -9.53
C PRO A 106 14.66 9.11 -10.60
N SER A 107 14.46 8.21 -11.55
CA SER A 107 13.28 8.19 -12.39
C SER A 107 12.03 7.78 -11.60
N MET A 108 10.84 7.95 -12.18
CA MET A 108 9.61 7.44 -11.57
C MET A 108 9.62 5.92 -11.45
N GLU A 109 10.31 5.21 -12.35
CA GLU A 109 10.45 3.76 -12.31
C GLU A 109 11.34 3.32 -11.14
N ASP A 110 12.47 4.00 -10.95
CA ASP A 110 13.34 3.74 -9.80
C ASP A 110 12.58 3.94 -8.48
N LEU A 111 11.83 5.06 -8.37
CA LEU A 111 11.03 5.33 -7.17
C LEU A 111 9.97 4.26 -6.92
N ALA A 112 9.38 3.71 -7.98
CA ALA A 112 8.37 2.67 -7.89
C ALA A 112 8.92 1.32 -7.40
N ILE A 113 10.14 0.98 -7.81
CA ILE A 113 10.87 -0.21 -7.35
C ILE A 113 11.26 -0.05 -5.88
N LEU A 114 11.80 1.13 -5.52
CA LEU A 114 12.30 1.42 -4.19
C LEU A 114 11.21 1.60 -3.14
N ASN A 115 10.08 2.13 -3.55
CA ASN A 115 8.91 2.35 -2.72
C ASN A 115 7.62 2.09 -3.50
N PRO A 116 7.11 0.85 -3.53
CA PRO A 116 5.86 0.53 -4.22
C PRO A 116 4.65 1.32 -3.75
N PHE A 117 4.70 1.92 -2.56
CA PHE A 117 3.64 2.81 -2.07
C PHE A 117 3.55 4.13 -2.85
N VAL A 118 4.58 4.48 -3.63
CA VAL A 118 4.54 5.67 -4.50
C VAL A 118 3.39 5.59 -5.51
N PHE A 119 3.00 4.38 -5.94
CA PHE A 119 1.86 4.18 -6.83
C PHE A 119 0.55 4.58 -6.15
N LEU A 120 0.42 4.35 -4.85
CA LEU A 120 -0.76 4.75 -4.10
C LEU A 120 -0.86 6.27 -3.92
N SER A 121 0.29 6.96 -3.89
CA SER A 121 0.34 8.43 -3.79
C SER A 121 0.37 9.14 -5.15
N SER A 122 0.53 8.41 -6.25
CA SER A 122 0.53 8.97 -7.60
C SER A 122 -0.89 9.26 -8.08
N SER A 123 -1.04 10.28 -8.92
CA SER A 123 -2.34 10.62 -9.48
C SER A 123 -2.88 9.51 -10.40
N ALA A 124 -4.21 9.37 -10.48
CA ALA A 124 -4.89 8.44 -11.38
C ALA A 124 -4.54 8.63 -12.88
N SER A 125 -3.81 9.69 -13.23
CA SER A 125 -3.28 9.90 -14.58
C SER A 125 -2.15 8.94 -14.95
N VAL A 126 -1.47 8.33 -13.98
CA VAL A 126 -0.30 7.47 -14.20
C VAL A 126 -0.69 6.02 -14.46
N TYR A 127 -1.83 5.55 -13.91
CA TYR A 127 -2.26 4.15 -14.02
C TYR A 127 -3.77 4.00 -14.18
N ASN A 128 -4.17 2.85 -14.71
CA ASN A 128 -5.55 2.36 -14.63
C ASN A 128 -5.64 1.39 -13.45
N ILE A 129 -6.77 1.37 -12.77
CA ILE A 129 -7.05 0.43 -11.70
C ILE A 129 -8.15 -0.53 -12.11
N LYS A 130 -8.02 -1.78 -11.69
CA LYS A 130 -9.04 -2.82 -11.86
C LYS A 130 -9.14 -3.62 -10.57
N GLU A 131 -10.34 -3.77 -10.05
CA GLU A 131 -10.57 -4.70 -8.96
C GLU A 131 -10.59 -6.12 -9.51
N LEU A 132 -9.76 -6.99 -8.95
CA LEU A 132 -9.70 -8.41 -9.26
C LEU A 132 -10.54 -9.22 -8.26
N SER A 133 -10.76 -10.49 -8.59
CA SER A 133 -11.38 -11.43 -7.66
C SER A 133 -10.49 -11.61 -6.44
N GLY A 134 -10.94 -11.09 -5.31
CA GLY A 134 -10.27 -11.25 -4.02
C GLY A 134 -10.74 -12.51 -3.27
N THR A 135 -10.41 -12.58 -1.99
CA THR A 135 -10.87 -13.63 -1.07
C THR A 135 -12.07 -13.17 -0.23
N LYS A 136 -12.56 -14.02 0.67
CA LYS A 136 -13.56 -13.63 1.66
C LYS A 136 -13.06 -12.52 2.60
N THR A 137 -11.75 -12.41 2.80
CA THR A 137 -11.12 -11.49 3.75
C THR A 137 -10.40 -10.32 3.10
N SER A 138 -10.11 -10.39 1.79
CA SER A 138 -9.35 -9.36 1.06
C SER A 138 -10.00 -8.97 -0.26
N ARG A 139 -9.70 -7.76 -0.69
CA ARG A 139 -9.94 -7.22 -2.04
C ARG A 139 -8.59 -7.01 -2.69
N ILE A 140 -8.47 -7.31 -3.97
CA ILE A 140 -7.24 -7.13 -4.74
C ILE A 140 -7.49 -6.05 -5.79
N ILE A 141 -6.65 -5.04 -5.81
CA ILE A 141 -6.70 -3.96 -6.79
C ILE A 141 -5.41 -4.05 -7.62
N ALA A 142 -5.55 -4.30 -8.91
CA ALA A 142 -4.46 -4.28 -9.87
C ALA A 142 -4.28 -2.87 -10.43
N PHE A 143 -3.03 -2.48 -10.58
CA PHE A 143 -2.58 -1.24 -11.18
C PHE A 143 -1.89 -1.56 -12.49
N THR A 144 -2.41 -1.04 -13.58
CA THR A 144 -1.78 -1.14 -14.90
C THR A 144 -1.29 0.25 -15.29
N LEU A 145 0.00 0.40 -15.49
CA LEU A 145 0.60 1.67 -15.89
C LEU A 145 0.11 2.06 -17.28
N ARG A 146 -0.27 3.33 -17.44
CA ARG A 146 -0.67 3.88 -18.75
C ARG A 146 0.50 4.02 -19.70
N LYS A 147 1.69 4.30 -19.16
CA LYS A 147 2.95 4.28 -19.89
C LYS A 147 3.71 3.03 -19.46
N LYS A 148 4.09 2.19 -20.42
CA LYS A 148 4.86 0.98 -20.14
C LYS A 148 6.16 1.37 -19.45
N MET A 149 6.43 0.76 -18.31
CA MET A 149 7.74 0.76 -17.65
C MET A 149 8.55 -0.41 -18.20
N GLU A 150 9.88 -0.28 -18.20
CA GLU A 150 10.74 -1.32 -18.75
C GLU A 150 10.79 -2.54 -17.83
N ASN A 151 10.82 -2.30 -16.52
CA ASN A 151 11.11 -3.34 -15.53
C ASN A 151 9.89 -3.82 -14.76
N ILE A 152 8.77 -3.06 -14.70
CA ILE A 152 7.57 -3.44 -13.95
C ILE A 152 6.41 -3.70 -14.91
N THR A 153 5.86 -4.91 -14.87
CA THR A 153 4.72 -5.31 -15.72
C THR A 153 3.37 -5.13 -15.02
N SER A 154 3.31 -5.41 -13.73
CA SER A 154 2.08 -5.23 -12.95
C SER A 154 2.37 -4.98 -11.47
N LEU A 155 1.42 -4.32 -10.83
CA LEU A 155 1.39 -4.12 -9.39
C LEU A 155 -0.01 -4.46 -8.89
N GLU A 156 -0.09 -5.21 -7.80
CA GLU A 156 -1.34 -5.56 -7.13
C GLU A 156 -1.28 -5.16 -5.66
N VAL A 157 -2.35 -4.60 -5.14
CA VAL A 157 -2.48 -4.28 -3.71
C VAL A 157 -3.70 -4.97 -3.13
N SER A 158 -3.47 -5.75 -2.10
CA SER A 158 -4.52 -6.40 -1.32
C SER A 158 -4.95 -5.51 -0.15
N PHE A 159 -6.26 -5.32 0.01
CA PHE A 159 -6.87 -4.59 1.11
C PHE A 159 -7.74 -5.54 1.95
N LEU A 160 -7.61 -5.47 3.26
CA LEU A 160 -8.47 -6.21 4.18
C LEU A 160 -9.90 -5.69 4.11
N ARG A 161 -10.90 -6.57 3.90
CA ARG A 161 -12.32 -6.16 3.83
C ARG A 161 -12.86 -5.56 5.13
N LYS A 162 -12.35 -6.02 6.27
CA LYS A 162 -12.81 -5.57 7.60
C LYS A 162 -12.36 -4.15 7.94
N THR A 163 -11.14 -3.78 7.57
CA THR A 163 -10.50 -2.52 7.99
C THR A 163 -10.22 -1.57 6.84
N ASN A 164 -10.34 -2.05 5.60
CA ASN A 164 -9.91 -1.34 4.39
C ASN A 164 -8.42 -0.95 4.40
N ALA A 165 -7.62 -1.57 5.27
CA ALA A 165 -6.19 -1.36 5.32
C ALA A 165 -5.49 -2.21 4.26
N PRO A 166 -4.43 -1.71 3.59
CA PRO A 166 -3.61 -2.53 2.72
C PRO A 166 -2.86 -3.56 3.57
N SER A 167 -2.77 -4.79 3.06
CA SER A 167 -2.12 -5.92 3.75
C SER A 167 -0.96 -6.52 2.97
N GLN A 168 -0.98 -6.38 1.64
CA GLN A 168 0.06 -6.93 0.79
C GLN A 168 0.19 -6.11 -0.50
N ILE A 169 1.42 -6.00 -1.00
CA ILE A 169 1.72 -5.47 -2.34
C ILE A 169 2.48 -6.56 -3.09
N VAL A 170 2.10 -6.82 -4.33
CA VAL A 170 2.79 -7.76 -5.23
C VAL A 170 3.21 -6.99 -6.48
N GLY A 171 4.51 -6.92 -6.74
CA GLY A 171 5.09 -6.41 -7.97
C GLY A 171 5.58 -7.56 -8.85
N ILE A 172 5.28 -7.52 -10.15
CA ILE A 172 5.79 -8.47 -11.13
C ILE A 172 6.68 -7.70 -12.10
N PHE A 173 7.91 -8.19 -12.27
CA PHE A 173 8.92 -7.60 -13.12
C PHE A 173 8.93 -8.22 -14.52
N ALA A 174 9.55 -7.52 -15.47
CA ALA A 174 9.60 -7.95 -16.88
C ALA A 174 10.40 -9.26 -17.09
N ASP A 175 11.36 -9.53 -16.23
CA ASP A 175 12.17 -10.76 -16.21
C ASP A 175 11.47 -11.95 -15.53
N GLY A 176 10.22 -11.76 -15.08
CA GLY A 176 9.43 -12.76 -14.38
C GLY A 176 9.68 -12.84 -12.88
N MET A 177 10.59 -12.06 -12.33
CA MET A 177 10.76 -11.94 -10.88
C MET A 177 9.51 -11.36 -10.22
N ARG A 178 9.27 -11.72 -8.95
CA ARG A 178 8.12 -11.26 -8.18
C ARG A 178 8.54 -10.80 -6.79
N LEU A 179 8.19 -9.58 -6.44
CA LEU A 179 8.36 -9.02 -5.11
C LEU A 179 7.01 -9.05 -4.37
N VAL A 180 6.97 -9.67 -3.21
CA VAL A 180 5.80 -9.72 -2.33
C VAL A 180 6.13 -8.97 -1.05
N ILE A 181 5.42 -7.88 -0.78
CA ILE A 181 5.55 -7.09 0.45
C ILE A 181 4.33 -7.34 1.32
N ASN A 182 4.53 -7.97 2.46
CA ASN A 182 3.50 -8.17 3.46
C ASN A 182 3.58 -7.03 4.49
N ILE A 183 2.48 -6.29 4.65
CA ILE A 183 2.38 -5.14 5.55
C ILE A 183 1.98 -5.65 6.92
N THR A 184 2.85 -5.45 7.92
CA THR A 184 2.61 -5.87 9.30
C THR A 184 1.86 -4.80 10.09
N SER A 185 2.25 -3.53 9.95
CA SER A 185 1.55 -2.40 10.55
C SER A 185 1.64 -1.15 9.69
N ILE A 186 0.65 -0.28 9.83
CA ILE A 186 0.68 1.10 9.33
C ILE A 186 0.24 1.99 10.48
N GLU A 187 1.16 2.79 10.96
CA GLU A 187 0.93 3.75 12.04
C GLU A 187 0.91 5.15 11.45
N GLY A 188 -0.05 5.99 11.88
CA GLY A 188 -0.02 7.42 11.58
C GLY A 188 1.12 8.03 12.38
N GLU A 189 2.12 8.54 11.69
CA GLU A 189 3.27 9.21 12.30
C GLU A 189 3.65 10.38 11.40
N THR A 190 3.95 11.52 12.01
CA THR A 190 4.51 12.66 11.28
C THR A 190 6.01 12.73 11.57
N PRO A 191 6.84 12.08 10.74
CA PRO A 191 8.27 12.09 10.94
C PRO A 191 8.82 13.52 10.85
N SER A 192 9.86 13.82 11.61
CA SER A 192 10.55 15.11 11.48
C SER A 192 11.16 15.25 10.08
N SER A 193 11.26 16.48 9.57
CA SER A 193 11.91 16.73 8.27
C SER A 193 13.36 16.27 8.23
N GLN A 194 14.04 16.23 9.38
CA GLN A 194 15.41 15.74 9.53
C GLN A 194 15.57 14.25 9.21
N MET A 195 14.51 13.46 9.40
CA MET A 195 14.54 12.04 9.06
C MET A 195 14.83 11.79 7.57
N PHE A 196 14.46 12.74 6.71
CA PHE A 196 14.63 12.64 5.25
C PHE A 196 15.89 13.37 4.75
N ILE A 197 16.80 13.70 5.65
CA ILE A 197 18.13 14.20 5.33
C ILE A 197 19.12 13.09 5.61
N GLN A 198 19.81 12.62 4.57
CA GLN A 198 20.83 11.60 4.66
C GLN A 198 22.10 12.12 4.00
N GLN A 199 23.24 11.93 4.65
CA GLN A 199 24.53 12.42 4.18
C GLN A 199 25.57 11.32 4.35
N GLN A 200 26.57 11.28 3.46
CA GLN A 200 27.68 10.34 3.55
C GLN A 200 28.41 10.41 4.90
N SER A 201 28.52 11.61 5.47
CA SER A 201 29.15 11.83 6.79
C SER A 201 28.48 11.04 7.93
N SER A 202 27.23 10.59 7.75
CA SER A 202 26.54 9.70 8.69
C SER A 202 27.06 8.26 8.64
N TYR A 203 27.87 7.91 7.64
CA TYR A 203 28.40 6.57 7.38
C TYR A 203 29.93 6.63 7.19
N PRO A 204 30.70 6.82 8.29
CA PRO A 204 32.14 6.97 8.21
C PRO A 204 32.83 5.82 7.50
N GLY A 205 33.75 6.15 6.59
CA GLY A 205 34.47 5.17 5.80
C GLY A 205 33.68 4.52 4.67
N SER A 206 32.51 5.06 4.31
CA SER A 206 31.81 4.66 3.11
C SER A 206 32.40 5.30 1.85
N GLU A 207 32.45 4.56 0.78
CA GLU A 207 32.76 5.07 -0.56
C GLU A 207 31.57 5.86 -1.11
N LEU A 208 31.83 7.05 -1.70
CA LEU A 208 30.80 7.83 -2.38
C LEU A 208 30.66 7.39 -3.84
N VAL A 209 29.45 7.01 -4.22
CA VAL A 209 29.05 6.77 -5.61
C VAL A 209 28.05 7.85 -6.03
N ASP A 210 28.51 8.83 -6.78
CA ASP A 210 27.65 9.96 -7.26
C ASP A 210 27.22 9.70 -8.70
N LEU A 211 25.90 9.48 -8.87
CA LEU A 211 25.24 9.17 -10.15
C LEU A 211 24.31 10.32 -10.63
N ARG A 212 24.49 11.52 -10.10
CA ARG A 212 23.64 12.69 -10.44
C ARG A 212 24.02 13.32 -11.78
#